data_4c4de9eadcfb1fd9cf07392ae9235071
#
_entry.id   4c4de9eadcfb1fd9cf07392ae9235071
#
_cell.length_a   1.000
_cell.length_b   1.000
_cell.length_c   1.000
_cell.angle_alpha   90.00
_cell.angle_beta   90.00
_cell.angle_gamma   90.00
#
_symmetry.space_group_name_H-M   'P 1'
#
loop_
_entity.id
_entity.type
_entity.pdbx_description
1 polymer ?
#
loop_
_entity_poly.entity_id
_entity_poly.type
_entity_poly.pdbx_seq_one_letter_code
_entity_poly.pdbx_strand_id
1 'polypeptide(L)'
;MACAKIISMEFKSEEDFKIATEAWAEWYPKNLPPAVTRNSVQTGPKSLMFIGIFENEKLMEQSSQVANKWYKMYGDHIYETVVFDGPVLN
;
A
#
# COMPACT_ATOMS: atom_id res chain seq x y z
N MET A 1 -14.78 8.43 12.24
CA MET A 1 -14.91 8.70 10.80
C MET A 1 -13.92 7.83 10.05
N ALA A 2 -14.38 7.16 9.02
CA ALA A 2 -13.51 6.34 8.20
C ALA A 2 -12.52 7.21 7.42
N CYS A 3 -11.31 6.69 7.28
CA CYS A 3 -10.23 7.34 6.54
C CYS A 3 -9.72 6.42 5.44
N ALA A 4 -9.30 7.00 4.34
CA ALA A 4 -8.72 6.26 3.22
C ALA A 4 -7.27 6.66 3.01
N LYS A 5 -6.45 5.70 2.61
CA LYS A 5 -5.11 5.94 2.10
C LYS A 5 -5.05 5.39 0.67
N ILE A 6 -4.60 6.24 -0.24
CA ILE A 6 -4.46 5.90 -1.66
C ILE A 6 -3.00 6.07 -2.02
N ILE A 7 -2.40 5.03 -2.55
CA ILE A 7 -0.98 5.04 -2.93
C ILE A 7 -0.87 4.67 -4.40
N SER A 8 -0.28 5.58 -5.18
CA SER A 8 0.09 5.29 -6.56
C SER A 8 1.58 4.97 -6.57
N MET A 9 1.95 3.82 -7.10
CA MET A 9 3.31 3.32 -7.04
C MET A 9 3.78 2.84 -8.39
N GLU A 10 4.97 3.31 -8.81
CA GLU A 10 5.65 2.81 -10.00
C GLU A 10 6.91 2.09 -9.58
N PHE A 11 7.16 0.94 -10.19
CA PHE A 11 8.38 0.15 -9.95
C PHE A 11 9.41 0.42 -11.04
N LYS A 12 10.66 0.06 -10.78
CA LYS A 12 11.76 0.33 -11.71
C LYS A 12 11.67 -0.50 -12.98
N SER A 13 11.08 -1.69 -12.89
CA SER A 13 10.93 -2.62 -14.00
C SER A 13 9.73 -3.52 -13.78
N GLU A 14 9.31 -4.26 -14.81
CA GLU A 14 8.25 -5.27 -14.66
C GLU A 14 8.68 -6.39 -13.72
N GLU A 15 9.95 -6.75 -13.71
CA GLU A 15 10.48 -7.75 -12.78
C GLU A 15 10.42 -7.26 -11.34
N ASP A 16 10.82 -6.00 -11.10
CA ASP A 16 10.70 -5.38 -9.77
C ASP A 16 9.25 -5.35 -9.30
N PHE A 17 8.32 -5.02 -10.19
CA PHE A 17 6.89 -5.06 -9.91
C PHE A 17 6.45 -6.45 -9.44
N LYS A 18 6.85 -7.49 -10.17
CA LYS A 18 6.48 -8.87 -9.86
C LYS A 18 7.04 -9.29 -8.50
N ILE A 19 8.32 -9.06 -8.27
CA ILE A 19 8.98 -9.42 -7.01
C ILE A 19 8.31 -8.73 -5.83
N ALA A 20 8.10 -7.43 -5.92
CA ALA A 20 7.56 -6.64 -4.82
C ALA A 20 6.08 -6.96 -4.55
N THR A 21 5.26 -7.14 -5.59
CA THR A 21 3.84 -7.43 -5.39
C THR A 21 3.60 -8.84 -4.86
N GLU A 22 4.38 -9.82 -5.29
CA GLU A 22 4.32 -11.17 -4.73
C GLU A 22 4.74 -11.18 -3.25
N ALA A 23 5.80 -10.46 -2.91
CA ALA A 23 6.26 -10.32 -1.54
C ALA A 23 5.22 -9.62 -0.67
N TRP A 24 4.59 -8.57 -1.16
CA TRP A 24 3.53 -7.85 -0.46
C TRP A 24 2.33 -8.75 -0.15
N ALA A 25 1.88 -9.50 -1.16
CA ALA A 25 0.71 -10.38 -1.02
C ALA A 25 0.91 -11.43 0.07
N GLU A 26 2.15 -11.88 0.28
CA GLU A 26 2.47 -12.83 1.33
C GLU A 26 2.69 -12.16 2.69
N TRP A 27 3.29 -10.97 2.70
CA TRP A 27 3.70 -10.29 3.92
C TRP A 27 2.56 -9.59 4.65
N TYR A 28 1.67 -8.88 3.91
CA TYR A 28 0.71 -8.00 4.55
C TYR A 28 -0.33 -8.73 5.42
N PRO A 29 -0.84 -9.92 5.05
CA PRO A 29 -1.83 -10.60 5.90
C PRO A 29 -1.28 -11.01 7.26
N LYS A 30 0.04 -11.20 7.35
CA LYS A 30 0.72 -11.64 8.57
C LYS A 30 1.16 -10.47 9.45
N ASN A 31 1.28 -9.28 8.91
CA ASN A 31 1.96 -8.18 9.58
C ASN A 31 1.09 -6.94 9.77
N LEU A 32 0.19 -6.64 8.84
CA LEU A 32 -0.63 -5.44 8.94
C LEU A 32 -1.86 -5.64 9.82
N PRO A 33 -2.24 -4.62 10.61
CA PRO A 33 -3.50 -4.65 11.33
C PRO A 33 -4.69 -4.66 10.38
N PRO A 34 -5.88 -5.09 10.85
CA PRO A 34 -7.07 -5.13 10.01
C PRO A 34 -7.44 -3.75 9.45
N ALA A 35 -7.98 -3.75 8.23
CA ALA A 35 -8.60 -2.59 7.60
C ALA A 35 -10.03 -2.95 7.22
N VAL A 36 -10.87 -1.95 6.97
CA VAL A 36 -12.23 -2.17 6.47
C VAL A 36 -12.14 -2.83 5.09
N THR A 37 -11.36 -2.23 4.20
CA THR A 37 -11.02 -2.82 2.89
C THR A 37 -9.57 -2.52 2.56
N ARG A 38 -8.99 -3.38 1.74
CA ARG A 38 -7.62 -3.21 1.29
C ARG A 38 -7.51 -3.85 -0.10
N ASN A 39 -7.27 -3.00 -1.11
CA ASN A 39 -7.22 -3.44 -2.50
C ASN A 39 -5.99 -2.89 -3.19
N SER A 40 -5.40 -3.70 -4.07
CA SER A 40 -4.35 -3.28 -4.97
C SER A 40 -4.83 -3.50 -6.40
N VAL A 41 -4.68 -2.48 -7.24
CA VAL A 41 -5.11 -2.51 -8.64
C VAL A 41 -3.89 -2.26 -9.51
N GLN A 42 -3.65 -3.14 -10.47
CA GLN A 42 -2.58 -2.93 -11.44
C GLN A 42 -3.01 -1.89 -12.45
N THR A 43 -2.24 -0.80 -12.55
CA THR A 43 -2.55 0.34 -13.42
C THR A 43 -1.68 0.40 -14.68
N GLY A 44 -0.67 -0.44 -14.75
CA GLY A 44 0.23 -0.54 -15.90
C GLY A 44 1.19 -1.71 -15.74
N PRO A 45 2.11 -1.94 -16.71
CA PRO A 45 3.03 -3.09 -16.65
C PRO A 45 3.93 -3.11 -15.40
N LYS A 46 4.21 -1.95 -14.83
CA LYS A 46 5.06 -1.83 -13.64
C LYS A 46 4.51 -0.82 -12.64
N SER A 47 3.20 -0.65 -12.61
CA SER A 47 2.55 0.30 -11.70
C SER A 47 1.31 -0.28 -11.06
N LEU A 48 1.00 0.20 -9.86
CA LEU A 48 -0.21 -0.17 -9.15
C LEU A 48 -0.78 1.01 -8.40
N MET A 49 -2.04 0.89 -8.02
CA MET A 49 -2.69 1.77 -7.08
C MET A 49 -3.22 0.94 -5.93
N PHE A 50 -2.86 1.34 -4.72
CA PHE A 50 -3.34 0.72 -3.49
C PHE A 50 -4.40 1.62 -2.87
N ILE A 51 -5.50 1.02 -2.41
CA ILE A 51 -6.57 1.74 -1.73
C ILE A 51 -6.90 1.00 -0.43
N GLY A 52 -6.67 1.66 0.70
CA GLY A 52 -7.00 1.13 2.01
C GLY A 52 -8.03 2.01 2.71
N ILE A 53 -9.08 1.40 3.24
CA ILE A 53 -10.10 2.07 4.04
C ILE A 53 -9.96 1.59 5.48
N PHE A 54 -9.91 2.53 6.42
CA PHE A 54 -9.74 2.26 7.85
C PHE A 54 -10.88 2.88 8.63
N GLU A 55 -11.22 2.30 9.78
CA GLU A 55 -12.32 2.79 10.61
C GLU A 55 -12.06 4.22 11.13
N ASN A 56 -10.80 4.55 11.37
CA ASN A 56 -10.40 5.87 11.85
C ASN A 56 -8.94 6.15 11.49
N GLU A 57 -8.54 7.41 11.72
CA GLU A 57 -7.19 7.89 11.43
C GLU A 57 -6.10 7.16 12.22
N LYS A 58 -6.38 6.83 13.47
CA LYS A 58 -5.42 6.13 14.32
C LYS A 58 -5.05 4.77 13.75
N LEU A 59 -6.04 4.00 13.31
CA LEU A 59 -5.80 2.69 12.71
C LEU A 59 -5.05 2.82 11.39
N MET A 60 -5.35 3.85 10.59
CA MET A 60 -4.62 4.13 9.36
C MET A 60 -3.16 4.43 9.63
N GLU A 61 -2.85 5.25 10.64
CA GLU A 61 -1.48 5.57 11.01
C GLU A 61 -0.72 4.35 11.53
N GLN A 62 -1.36 3.51 12.34
CA GLN A 62 -0.76 2.28 12.81
C GLN A 62 -0.39 1.36 11.65
N SER A 63 -1.28 1.22 10.68
CA SER A 63 -1.02 0.43 9.47
C SER A 63 0.15 1.00 8.69
N SER A 64 0.23 2.31 8.55
CA SER A 64 1.32 2.97 7.82
C SER A 64 2.67 2.76 8.50
N GLN A 65 2.72 2.81 9.82
CA GLN A 65 3.95 2.56 10.57
C GLN A 65 4.46 1.14 10.36
N VAL A 66 3.55 0.16 10.36
CA VAL A 66 3.93 -1.23 10.10
C VAL A 66 4.36 -1.42 8.64
N ALA A 67 3.63 -0.81 7.70
CA ALA A 67 3.97 -0.88 6.27
C ALA A 67 5.34 -0.29 5.96
N ASN A 68 5.84 0.67 6.75
CA ASN A 68 7.18 1.22 6.56
C ASN A 68 8.27 0.16 6.67
N LYS A 69 8.05 -0.92 7.41
CA LYS A 69 8.99 -2.04 7.49
C LYS A 69 9.13 -2.72 6.14
N TRP A 70 8.02 -2.90 5.44
CA TRP A 70 8.02 -3.48 4.11
C TRP A 70 8.75 -2.57 3.11
N TYR A 71 8.49 -1.26 3.19
CA TYR A 71 9.17 -0.29 2.32
C TYR A 71 10.69 -0.30 2.51
N LYS A 72 11.16 -0.51 3.74
CA LYS A 72 12.60 -0.64 4.00
C LYS A 72 13.20 -1.89 3.35
N MET A 73 12.43 -2.98 3.30
CA MET A 73 12.90 -4.22 2.70
C MET A 73 12.87 -4.20 1.18
N TYR A 74 11.86 -3.57 0.59
CA TYR A 74 11.59 -3.63 -0.86
C TYR A 74 11.65 -2.28 -1.56
N GLY A 75 12.06 -1.23 -0.88
CA GLY A 75 12.11 0.11 -1.45
C GLY A 75 13.01 0.25 -2.68
N ASP A 76 14.05 -0.57 -2.78
CA ASP A 76 14.96 -0.57 -3.92
C ASP A 76 14.29 -0.95 -5.24
N HIS A 77 13.14 -1.64 -5.18
CA HIS A 77 12.36 -2.01 -6.36
C HIS A 77 11.43 -0.89 -6.84
N ILE A 78 11.23 0.13 -6.01
CA ILE A 78 10.27 1.20 -6.24
C ILE A 78 10.96 2.40 -6.90
N TYR A 79 10.35 2.90 -7.99
CA TYR A 79 10.81 4.09 -8.67
C TYR A 79 10.19 5.36 -8.08
N GLU A 80 8.86 5.37 -7.91
CA GLU A 80 8.12 6.53 -7.43
C GLU A 80 6.89 6.10 -6.63
N THR A 81 6.60 6.87 -5.60
CA THR A 81 5.39 6.66 -4.77
C THR A 81 4.72 8.01 -4.53
N VAL A 82 3.42 8.07 -4.78
CA VAL A 82 2.58 9.23 -4.46
C VAL A 82 1.50 8.78 -3.51
N VAL A 83 1.36 9.46 -2.38
CA VAL A 83 0.42 9.09 -1.32
C VAL A 83 -0.62 10.19 -1.10
N PHE A 84 -1.88 9.79 -1.06
CA PHE A 84 -2.98 10.65 -0.66
C PHE A 84 -3.70 9.98 0.50
N ASP A 85 -4.13 10.78 1.47
CA ASP A 85 -4.98 10.28 2.55
C ASP A 85 -5.99 11.35 2.97
N GLY A 86 -7.06 10.90 3.58
CA GLY A 86 -8.10 11.81 4.05
C GLY A 86 -9.36 11.06 4.48
N PRO A 87 -10.34 11.80 5.01
CA PRO A 87 -11.59 11.21 5.45
C PRO A 87 -12.43 10.72 4.26
N VAL A 88 -13.13 9.62 4.47
CA VAL A 88 -14.10 9.11 3.50
C VAL A 88 -15.38 9.94 3.65
N LEU A 89 -15.84 10.52 2.55
CA LEU A 89 -16.99 11.41 2.57
C LEU A 89 -18.33 10.68 2.40
N ASN A 90 -18.33 9.56 1.71
CA ASN A 90 -19.55 8.80 1.44
C ASN A 90 -19.35 7.31 1.67
#